data_ce068f2671926fa778e6fda036c82986
#
_entry.id   ce068f2671926fa778e6fda036c82986
#
_cell.length_a   1.000
_cell.length_b   1.000
_cell.length_c   1.000
_cell.angle_alpha   90.00
_cell.angle_beta   90.00
_cell.angle_gamma   90.00
#
_symmetry.space_group_name_H-M   'P 1'
#
loop_
_entity.id
_entity.type
_entity.pdbx_description
1 polymer ?
#
loop_
_entity_poly.entity_id
_entity_poly.type
_entity_poly.pdbx_seq_one_letter_code
_entity_poly.pdbx_strand_id
1 'polypeptide(L)'
;HLFHNGGGVVFEEFEGSFRRVDNSTLHLNQASSFYFEIDNRLHLYGGYGLWTHKEYITFYDPTVKQWDINYHNSKYIPTARWKAIGDYTEYKLYVLGGRTGNSNVDLNVDFDLDDVFLYDFNNALYKNLGKINSLLTKTYSNFALPKYNSSIVLITPEKITMIDFINNVVVENIVLGEFLNHNSRYPCYVVENNLYYISGFDKLSVKSYDLTNLKSTEIQKNRYSLINNAAESKPLKVVLIGFVSLMFFWIMMKLFVYQDHIKGLILYDESGIYNRKKFVSLSAAEIKFIQLLSSKPFVSASMLNEILSEKKYSKSHLTELRDKFVLKLKTKIENLTGEKNGIYETKHMDDKRIKGYKANGSFKRKTSFITHLFKIK
;
A
#
# COMPACT_ATOMS: atom_id res chain seq x y z
N HIS A 1 -13.91 38.71 19.68
CA HIS A 1 -15.15 38.04 19.27
C HIS A 1 -15.32 36.72 20.02
N LEU A 2 -16.55 36.36 20.33
CA LEU A 2 -16.93 35.01 20.80
C LEU A 2 -17.85 34.40 19.76
N PHE A 3 -17.74 33.08 19.56
CA PHE A 3 -18.67 32.37 18.69
C PHE A 3 -19.37 31.24 19.43
N HIS A 4 -20.58 30.95 19.04
CA HIS A 4 -21.35 29.83 19.59
C HIS A 4 -20.98 28.54 18.84
N ASN A 5 -20.40 27.58 19.58
CA ASN A 5 -20.04 26.29 19.03
C ASN A 5 -21.29 25.46 18.69
N GLY A 6 -21.64 25.36 17.43
CA GLY A 6 -22.80 24.63 16.90
C GLY A 6 -23.74 25.47 16.04
N GLY A 7 -23.93 26.76 16.36
CA GLY A 7 -24.78 27.65 15.56
C GLY A 7 -24.03 28.65 14.68
N GLY A 8 -22.74 28.79 14.87
CA GLY A 8 -21.92 29.77 14.13
C GLY A 8 -22.24 31.23 14.42
N VAL A 9 -23.04 31.52 15.44
CA VAL A 9 -23.37 32.88 15.82
C VAL A 9 -22.13 33.53 16.40
N VAL A 10 -21.77 34.74 15.91
CA VAL A 10 -20.63 35.52 16.38
C VAL A 10 -21.10 36.69 17.23
N PHE A 11 -20.48 36.82 18.39
CA PHE A 11 -20.73 37.90 19.30
C PHE A 11 -19.48 38.77 19.45
N GLU A 12 -19.68 40.04 19.66
CA GLU A 12 -18.68 41.03 20.04
C GLU A 12 -18.95 41.54 21.42
N GLU A 13 -17.91 41.71 22.24
CA GLU A 13 -18.06 42.43 23.48
C GLU A 13 -18.18 43.93 23.22
N PHE A 14 -19.18 44.56 23.79
CA PHE A 14 -19.44 45.98 23.70
C PHE A 14 -20.00 46.50 25.03
N GLU A 15 -19.30 47.42 25.65
CA GLU A 15 -19.69 48.04 26.90
C GLU A 15 -20.08 47.06 28.03
N GLY A 16 -19.28 45.99 28.18
CA GLY A 16 -19.49 44.95 29.21
C GLY A 16 -20.63 43.99 28.93
N SER A 17 -21.20 44.00 27.72
CA SER A 17 -22.22 43.06 27.26
C SER A 17 -21.81 42.42 25.93
N PHE A 18 -22.51 41.37 25.54
CA PHE A 18 -22.27 40.72 24.25
C PHE A 18 -23.42 41.00 23.28
N ARG A 19 -23.08 41.53 22.11
CA ARG A 19 -24.05 41.70 21.03
C ARG A 19 -23.71 40.77 19.86
N ARG A 20 -24.74 40.22 19.22
CA ARG A 20 -24.58 39.47 17.99
C ARG A 20 -24.16 40.38 16.85
N VAL A 21 -23.13 39.98 16.09
CA VAL A 21 -22.58 40.77 14.98
C VAL A 21 -22.68 40.07 13.62
N ASP A 22 -22.90 38.77 13.57
CA ASP A 22 -23.07 38.07 12.32
C ASP A 22 -24.47 38.23 11.73
N ASN A 23 -24.54 38.24 10.38
CA ASN A 23 -25.79 38.34 9.63
C ASN A 23 -26.21 36.94 9.10
N SER A 24 -25.52 35.87 9.49
CA SER A 24 -25.78 34.52 8.99
C SER A 24 -27.10 33.98 9.54
N THR A 25 -27.97 33.48 8.68
CA THR A 25 -29.23 32.86 9.10
C THR A 25 -28.94 31.48 9.72
N LEU A 26 -28.12 30.68 9.05
CA LEU A 26 -27.57 29.41 9.53
C LEU A 26 -26.16 29.31 9.01
N HIS A 27 -25.21 29.32 9.88
CA HIS A 27 -23.88 28.84 9.52
C HIS A 27 -23.96 27.34 9.33
N LEU A 28 -23.23 26.80 8.36
CA LEU A 28 -23.16 25.40 7.95
C LEU A 28 -23.09 24.36 9.09
N ASN A 29 -23.43 24.75 10.31
CA ASN A 29 -23.48 23.96 11.53
C ASN A 29 -22.24 23.06 11.69
N GLN A 30 -21.14 23.67 12.17
CA GLN A 30 -19.88 22.97 12.43
C GLN A 30 -19.66 22.77 13.94
N ALA A 31 -20.62 22.13 14.62
CA ALA A 31 -20.49 21.80 16.03
C ALA A 31 -19.23 20.95 16.29
N SER A 32 -18.52 21.27 17.37
CA SER A 32 -17.25 20.59 17.74
C SER A 32 -16.21 20.62 16.62
N SER A 33 -16.17 21.69 15.83
CA SER A 33 -15.07 21.99 14.92
C SER A 33 -13.81 22.39 15.70
N PHE A 34 -12.67 22.23 15.06
CA PHE A 34 -11.44 22.87 15.51
C PHE A 34 -11.45 24.33 15.06
N TYR A 35 -11.20 25.27 15.97
CA TYR A 35 -11.18 26.69 15.65
C TYR A 35 -9.79 27.30 15.86
N PHE A 36 -9.47 28.29 15.06
CA PHE A 36 -8.17 28.97 15.03
C PHE A 36 -8.32 30.37 14.39
N GLU A 37 -7.31 31.19 14.53
CA GLU A 37 -7.30 32.54 14.01
C GLU A 37 -6.22 32.75 12.96
N ILE A 38 -6.55 33.39 11.85
CA ILE A 38 -5.62 33.87 10.83
C ILE A 38 -5.97 35.33 10.53
N ASP A 39 -4.99 36.23 10.64
CA ASP A 39 -5.11 37.64 10.29
C ASP A 39 -6.37 38.30 10.91
N ASN A 40 -6.57 38.05 12.20
CA ASN A 40 -7.74 38.53 13.00
C ASN A 40 -9.10 37.99 12.48
N ARG A 41 -9.11 36.91 11.72
CA ARG A 41 -10.32 36.22 11.29
C ARG A 41 -10.44 34.86 11.95
N LEU A 42 -11.62 34.56 12.45
CA LEU A 42 -11.95 33.26 13.02
C LEU A 42 -12.14 32.23 11.90
N HIS A 43 -11.48 31.12 12.02
CA HIS A 43 -11.60 29.97 11.13
C HIS A 43 -12.09 28.76 11.89
N LEU A 44 -12.86 27.88 11.20
CA LEU A 44 -13.33 26.60 11.71
C LEU A 44 -12.94 25.50 10.73
N TYR A 45 -12.41 24.39 11.23
CA TYR A 45 -12.17 23.19 10.44
C TYR A 45 -13.04 22.03 10.93
N GLY A 46 -13.67 21.31 10.00
CA GLY A 46 -14.46 20.12 10.32
C GLY A 46 -15.74 20.44 11.06
N GLY A 47 -16.12 19.59 12.00
CA GLY A 47 -17.35 19.72 12.77
C GLY A 47 -18.49 18.86 12.25
N TYR A 48 -19.59 18.86 13.01
CA TYR A 48 -20.82 18.13 12.71
C TYR A 48 -22.01 19.09 12.60
N GLY A 49 -22.82 18.89 11.59
CA GLY A 49 -24.06 19.68 11.47
C GLY A 49 -24.87 19.29 10.24
N LEU A 50 -26.16 19.54 10.29
CA LEU A 50 -27.11 19.11 9.27
C LEU A 50 -26.95 17.62 8.92
N TRP A 51 -26.80 16.78 9.96
CA TRP A 51 -26.63 15.31 9.91
C TRP A 51 -25.37 14.80 9.18
N THR A 52 -24.39 15.68 8.94
CA THR A 52 -23.13 15.27 8.26
C THR A 52 -21.90 15.82 9.00
N HIS A 53 -20.82 15.07 8.91
CA HIS A 53 -19.48 15.55 9.27
C HIS A 53 -18.92 16.41 8.14
N LYS A 54 -18.04 17.36 8.49
CA LYS A 54 -17.46 18.31 7.53
C LYS A 54 -15.96 18.06 7.37
N GLU A 55 -15.45 18.32 6.16
CA GLU A 55 -14.03 18.23 5.80
C GLU A 55 -13.42 19.57 5.39
N TYR A 56 -14.22 20.61 5.35
CA TYR A 56 -13.81 21.93 4.87
C TYR A 56 -13.48 22.89 6.00
N ILE A 57 -12.82 23.98 5.62
CA ILE A 57 -12.52 25.13 6.46
C ILE A 57 -13.52 26.24 6.13
N THR A 58 -14.09 26.88 7.12
CA THR A 58 -14.84 28.13 6.97
C THR A 58 -14.15 29.24 7.71
N PHE A 59 -14.40 30.45 7.32
CA PHE A 59 -13.94 31.65 8.03
C PHE A 59 -15.05 32.68 8.16
N TYR A 60 -15.02 33.45 9.24
CA TYR A 60 -15.90 34.58 9.45
C TYR A 60 -15.27 35.83 8.84
N ASP A 61 -15.98 36.46 7.87
CA ASP A 61 -15.58 37.74 7.33
C ASP A 61 -16.27 38.87 8.10
N PRO A 62 -15.55 39.68 8.94
CA PRO A 62 -16.12 40.73 9.70
C PRO A 62 -16.61 41.93 8.87
N THR A 63 -16.16 42.06 7.61
CA THR A 63 -16.56 43.14 6.69
C THR A 63 -18.00 42.96 6.22
N VAL A 64 -18.33 41.77 5.78
CA VAL A 64 -19.69 41.42 5.33
C VAL A 64 -20.51 40.77 6.45
N LYS A 65 -19.87 40.45 7.58
CA LYS A 65 -20.48 39.82 8.77
C LYS A 65 -21.11 38.47 8.46
N GLN A 66 -20.45 37.68 7.63
CA GLN A 66 -20.94 36.39 7.20
C GLN A 66 -19.80 35.36 7.22
N TRP A 67 -20.19 34.10 7.29
CA TRP A 67 -19.27 32.98 7.11
C TRP A 67 -19.11 32.63 5.63
N ASP A 68 -17.88 32.30 5.23
CA ASP A 68 -17.56 31.84 3.90
C ASP A 68 -16.66 30.56 3.95
N ILE A 69 -16.56 29.87 2.85
CA ILE A 69 -15.77 28.64 2.73
C ILE A 69 -14.38 28.98 2.19
N ASN A 70 -13.35 28.44 2.85
CA ASN A 70 -12.00 28.48 2.32
C ASN A 70 -11.80 27.36 1.31
N TYR A 71 -11.83 27.69 0.02
CA TYR A 71 -11.70 26.74 -1.07
C TYR A 71 -10.26 26.19 -1.18
N HIS A 72 -10.13 24.96 -1.64
CA HIS A 72 -8.85 24.29 -1.82
C HIS A 72 -8.70 23.68 -3.22
N ASN A 73 -7.44 23.48 -3.64
CA ASN A 73 -7.09 22.89 -4.93
C ASN A 73 -6.58 21.44 -4.79
N SER A 74 -6.78 20.81 -3.63
CA SER A 74 -6.24 19.49 -3.32
C SER A 74 -6.96 18.38 -4.04
N LYS A 75 -6.18 17.42 -4.56
CA LYS A 75 -6.68 16.09 -4.97
C LYS A 75 -6.93 15.17 -3.77
N TYR A 76 -6.14 15.32 -2.70
CA TYR A 76 -6.34 14.64 -1.43
C TYR A 76 -7.27 15.49 -0.58
N ILE A 77 -8.36 14.89 -0.13
CA ILE A 77 -9.30 15.48 0.82
C ILE A 77 -9.33 14.58 2.06
N PRO A 78 -9.08 15.12 3.26
CA PRO A 78 -9.17 14.33 4.49
C PRO A 78 -10.60 13.84 4.73
N THR A 79 -10.74 12.74 5.44
CA THR A 79 -12.06 12.26 5.87
C THR A 79 -12.76 13.33 6.72
N ALA A 80 -14.03 13.58 6.41
CA ALA A 80 -14.88 14.50 7.19
C ALA A 80 -14.92 14.09 8.66
N ARG A 81 -14.77 15.07 9.56
CA ARG A 81 -14.58 14.79 11.00
C ARG A 81 -15.06 15.90 11.92
N TRP A 82 -15.31 15.54 13.16
CA TRP A 82 -15.54 16.42 14.27
C TRP A 82 -14.60 16.10 15.43
N LYS A 83 -14.52 17.00 16.43
CA LYS A 83 -13.66 16.82 17.61
C LYS A 83 -12.18 16.57 17.27
N ALA A 84 -11.73 17.08 16.14
CA ALA A 84 -10.32 16.97 15.77
C ALA A 84 -9.43 17.75 16.73
N ILE A 85 -8.21 17.30 16.89
CA ILE A 85 -7.14 18.02 17.56
C ILE A 85 -6.32 18.72 16.49
N GLY A 86 -6.03 20.00 16.66
CA GLY A 86 -5.27 20.75 15.66
C GLY A 86 -4.32 21.76 16.26
N ASP A 87 -3.45 22.25 15.42
CA ASP A 87 -2.58 23.39 15.68
C ASP A 87 -2.42 24.23 14.41
N TYR A 88 -2.57 25.53 14.54
CA TYR A 88 -2.30 26.46 13.47
C TYR A 88 -1.01 27.22 13.76
N THR A 89 -0.08 27.21 12.82
CA THR A 89 1.19 27.91 12.90
C THR A 89 1.77 28.14 11.51
N GLU A 90 2.37 29.29 11.25
CA GLU A 90 3.06 29.64 10.00
C GLU A 90 2.23 29.37 8.73
N TYR A 91 0.96 29.80 8.71
CA TYR A 91 0.01 29.55 7.61
C TYR A 91 -0.23 28.07 7.28
N LYS A 92 0.00 27.20 8.26
CA LYS A 92 -0.24 25.76 8.18
C LYS A 92 -1.16 25.32 9.30
N LEU A 93 -2.21 24.61 8.94
CA LEU A 93 -3.09 23.94 9.89
C LEU A 93 -2.71 22.45 9.94
N TYR A 94 -2.19 22.02 11.07
CA TYR A 94 -1.98 20.62 11.39
C TYR A 94 -3.22 20.06 12.07
N VAL A 95 -3.67 18.88 11.66
CA VAL A 95 -4.83 18.22 12.25
C VAL A 95 -4.53 16.76 12.48
N LEU A 96 -4.90 16.26 13.64
CA LEU A 96 -4.80 14.84 13.98
C LEU A 96 -6.13 14.29 14.50
N GLY A 97 -6.41 13.06 14.19
CA GLY A 97 -7.52 12.30 14.76
C GLY A 97 -8.88 12.93 14.54
N GLY A 98 -9.67 12.97 15.60
CA GLY A 98 -11.08 13.30 15.55
C GLY A 98 -11.95 12.07 15.36
N ARG A 99 -13.22 12.29 15.11
CA ARG A 99 -14.22 11.22 14.95
C ARG A 99 -15.03 11.44 13.68
N THR A 100 -15.47 10.34 13.09
CA THR A 100 -16.39 10.36 11.94
C THR A 100 -17.42 9.24 12.11
N GLY A 101 -18.56 9.36 11.47
CA GLY A 101 -19.61 8.34 11.45
C GLY A 101 -19.85 7.82 10.04
N ASN A 102 -20.37 6.62 9.93
CA ASN A 102 -20.80 6.07 8.65
C ASN A 102 -22.27 6.42 8.41
N SER A 103 -22.50 7.45 7.61
CA SER A 103 -23.86 7.94 7.29
C SER A 103 -24.75 6.89 6.57
N ASN A 104 -24.17 5.79 6.09
CA ASN A 104 -24.89 4.81 5.28
C ASN A 104 -25.31 3.54 6.05
N VAL A 105 -24.79 3.30 7.26
CA VAL A 105 -25.02 2.01 7.95
C VAL A 105 -25.66 2.19 9.31
N ASP A 106 -25.26 3.17 10.09
CA ASP A 106 -25.85 3.44 11.41
C ASP A 106 -25.46 4.85 11.88
N LEU A 107 -26.45 5.71 12.06
CA LEU A 107 -26.27 7.12 12.46
C LEU A 107 -25.65 7.28 13.86
N ASN A 108 -25.52 6.19 14.62
CA ASN A 108 -25.07 6.21 16.01
C ASN A 108 -23.66 5.65 16.24
N VAL A 109 -22.96 5.17 15.20
CA VAL A 109 -21.61 4.59 15.36
C VAL A 109 -20.56 5.54 14.84
N ASP A 110 -20.01 6.35 15.73
CA ASP A 110 -18.80 7.11 15.45
C ASP A 110 -17.56 6.26 15.71
N PHE A 111 -16.55 6.39 14.87
CA PHE A 111 -15.23 5.79 15.05
C PHE A 111 -14.12 6.84 15.04
N ASP A 112 -13.06 6.53 15.76
CA ASP A 112 -11.93 7.42 15.89
C ASP A 112 -11.04 7.34 14.65
N LEU A 113 -10.54 8.49 14.19
CA LEU A 113 -9.60 8.59 13.09
C LEU A 113 -8.17 8.57 13.62
N ASP A 114 -7.27 7.95 12.86
CA ASP A 114 -5.86 7.76 13.21
C ASP A 114 -4.89 8.48 12.26
N ASP A 115 -5.39 9.36 11.41
CA ASP A 115 -4.58 10.09 10.44
C ASP A 115 -4.12 11.45 10.98
N VAL A 116 -2.99 11.89 10.43
CA VAL A 116 -2.46 13.26 10.59
C VAL A 116 -2.32 13.88 9.22
N PHE A 117 -2.76 15.11 9.08
CA PHE A 117 -2.59 15.86 7.85
C PHE A 117 -2.28 17.33 8.12
N LEU A 118 -1.83 17.99 7.08
CA LEU A 118 -1.52 19.41 7.03
C LEU A 118 -2.38 20.06 5.95
N TYR A 119 -2.96 21.23 6.24
CA TYR A 119 -3.45 22.16 5.23
C TYR A 119 -2.51 23.36 5.13
N ASP A 120 -1.99 23.62 3.95
CA ASP A 120 -1.10 24.75 3.65
C ASP A 120 -1.95 25.87 3.03
N PHE A 121 -2.13 26.97 3.75
CA PHE A 121 -2.93 28.12 3.31
C PHE A 121 -2.29 28.87 2.13
N ASN A 122 -0.96 28.87 2.02
CA ASN A 122 -0.27 29.56 0.92
C ASN A 122 -0.53 28.88 -0.43
N ASN A 123 -0.67 27.56 -0.42
CA ASN A 123 -0.87 26.76 -1.64
C ASN A 123 -2.31 26.26 -1.79
N ALA A 124 -3.14 26.42 -0.78
CA ALA A 124 -4.50 25.89 -0.67
C ALA A 124 -4.55 24.35 -0.88
N LEU A 125 -3.61 23.63 -0.24
CA LEU A 125 -3.44 22.19 -0.44
C LEU A 125 -3.44 21.41 0.87
N TYR A 126 -4.17 20.28 0.88
CA TYR A 126 -4.05 19.25 1.92
C TYR A 126 -2.91 18.29 1.60
N LYS A 127 -2.17 17.90 2.62
CA LYS A 127 -1.11 16.90 2.56
C LYS A 127 -1.30 15.88 3.67
N ASN A 128 -1.41 14.61 3.32
CA ASN A 128 -1.39 13.53 4.30
C ASN A 128 0.03 13.38 4.87
N LEU A 129 0.16 13.42 6.18
CA LEU A 129 1.43 13.25 6.90
C LEU A 129 1.63 11.82 7.40
N GLY A 130 0.56 11.02 7.48
CA GLY A 130 0.63 9.63 7.93
C GLY A 130 -0.38 9.29 9.01
N LYS A 131 -0.07 8.26 9.78
CA LYS A 131 -0.90 7.79 10.89
C LYS A 131 -0.29 8.15 12.23
N ILE A 132 -1.16 8.42 13.20
CA ILE A 132 -0.81 8.68 14.59
C ILE A 132 -0.05 7.48 15.15
N ASN A 133 0.94 7.75 15.99
CA ASN A 133 1.62 6.71 16.74
C ASN A 133 0.62 6.00 17.68
N SER A 134 0.59 4.67 17.64
CA SER A 134 -0.34 3.85 18.43
C SER A 134 -0.19 4.02 19.95
N LEU A 135 0.88 4.64 20.41
CA LEU A 135 1.08 4.99 21.83
C LEU A 135 0.19 6.16 22.27
N LEU A 136 -0.25 7.02 21.33
CA LEU A 136 -1.16 8.13 21.65
C LEU A 136 -2.60 7.62 21.72
N THR A 137 -3.11 7.50 22.94
CA THR A 137 -4.40 6.81 23.22
C THR A 137 -5.64 7.66 23.01
N LYS A 138 -5.52 9.00 23.05
CA LYS A 138 -6.66 9.92 22.89
C LYS A 138 -6.37 10.89 21.76
N THR A 139 -7.14 10.81 20.70
CA THR A 139 -6.93 11.55 19.45
C THR A 139 -8.09 12.46 19.07
N TYR A 140 -8.91 12.87 20.06
CA TYR A 140 -10.02 13.81 19.86
C TYR A 140 -10.25 14.69 21.07
N SER A 141 -10.80 15.90 20.84
CA SER A 141 -11.21 16.84 21.87
C SER A 141 -12.50 17.55 21.50
N ASN A 142 -13.28 17.98 22.49
CA ASN A 142 -14.47 18.80 22.26
C ASN A 142 -14.14 20.28 22.06
N PHE A 143 -12.92 20.72 22.41
CA PHE A 143 -12.47 22.09 22.41
C PHE A 143 -11.08 22.19 21.78
N ALA A 144 -10.72 23.36 21.30
CA ALA A 144 -9.34 23.64 20.95
C ALA A 144 -8.47 23.48 22.20
N LEU A 145 -7.35 22.82 22.03
CA LEU A 145 -6.40 22.58 23.12
C LEU A 145 -5.50 23.81 23.28
N PRO A 146 -5.14 24.17 24.54
CA PRO A 146 -4.25 25.29 24.79
C PRO A 146 -2.82 24.95 24.31
N LYS A 147 -2.06 26.01 24.00
CA LYS A 147 -0.64 25.95 23.70
C LYS A 147 0.22 26.27 24.89
N TYR A 148 1.31 25.52 25.03
CA TYR A 148 2.44 25.86 25.91
C TYR A 148 3.73 25.72 25.11
N ASN A 149 4.45 26.84 24.94
CA ASN A 149 5.53 26.93 23.95
C ASN A 149 5.05 26.55 22.53
N SER A 150 5.74 25.62 21.86
CA SER A 150 5.37 25.14 20.52
C SER A 150 4.41 23.96 20.50
N SER A 151 3.95 23.51 21.68
CA SER A 151 3.18 22.27 21.80
C SER A 151 1.75 22.56 22.24
N ILE A 152 0.79 21.81 21.70
CA ILE A 152 -0.55 21.76 22.30
C ILE A 152 -0.54 20.84 23.52
N VAL A 153 -1.41 21.17 24.49
CA VAL A 153 -1.49 20.48 25.79
C VAL A 153 -2.79 19.73 25.90
N LEU A 154 -2.71 18.41 26.03
CA LEU A 154 -3.84 17.51 26.27
C LEU A 154 -3.75 16.95 27.70
N ILE A 155 -4.82 17.08 28.47
CA ILE A 155 -4.91 16.59 29.84
C ILE A 155 -5.73 15.30 29.86
N THR A 156 -5.23 14.31 30.59
CA THR A 156 -5.98 13.14 31.01
C THR A 156 -5.84 12.97 32.54
N PRO A 157 -6.62 12.12 33.21
CA PRO A 157 -6.52 11.93 34.67
C PRO A 157 -5.11 11.56 35.17
N GLU A 158 -4.28 10.94 34.32
CA GLU A 158 -3.00 10.35 34.70
C GLU A 158 -1.79 11.10 34.15
N LYS A 159 -1.99 11.93 33.12
CA LYS A 159 -0.86 12.54 32.40
C LYS A 159 -1.22 13.84 31.69
N ILE A 160 -0.21 14.67 31.48
CA ILE A 160 -0.20 15.77 30.54
C ILE A 160 0.55 15.30 29.28
N THR A 161 -0.12 15.35 28.14
CA THR A 161 0.48 15.06 26.84
C THR A 161 0.74 16.36 26.08
N MET A 162 1.97 16.59 25.71
CA MET A 162 2.39 17.73 24.88
C MET A 162 2.68 17.22 23.47
N ILE A 163 2.05 17.82 22.47
CA ILE A 163 2.16 17.44 21.07
C ILE A 163 2.74 18.59 20.27
N ASP A 164 3.93 18.40 19.74
CA ASP A 164 4.62 19.31 18.84
C ASP A 164 4.52 18.78 17.41
N PHE A 165 3.69 19.41 16.60
CA PHE A 165 3.46 19.02 15.22
C PHE A 165 4.65 19.31 14.31
N ILE A 166 5.34 20.42 14.55
CA ILE A 166 6.47 20.85 13.71
C ILE A 166 7.62 19.88 13.86
N ASN A 167 7.96 19.53 15.09
CA ASN A 167 9.07 18.63 15.40
C ASN A 167 8.66 17.15 15.39
N ASN A 168 7.40 16.83 15.13
CA ASN A 168 6.86 15.47 15.13
C ASN A 168 7.14 14.73 16.45
N VAL A 169 6.89 15.39 17.59
CA VAL A 169 7.21 14.88 18.92
C VAL A 169 5.98 14.87 19.80
N VAL A 170 5.80 13.80 20.55
CA VAL A 170 4.88 13.69 21.68
C VAL A 170 5.69 13.48 22.95
N VAL A 171 5.37 14.25 23.99
CA VAL A 171 5.93 14.08 25.33
C VAL A 171 4.79 13.86 26.31
N GLU A 172 4.72 12.69 26.91
CA GLU A 172 3.79 12.38 27.98
C GLU A 172 4.49 12.52 29.31
N ASN A 173 3.93 13.36 30.17
CA ASN A 173 4.40 13.57 31.53
C ASN A 173 3.39 12.91 32.47
N ILE A 174 3.81 11.89 33.18
CA ILE A 174 2.95 11.15 34.12
C ILE A 174 2.80 11.99 35.38
N VAL A 175 1.58 12.47 35.62
CA VAL A 175 1.23 13.33 36.76
C VAL A 175 0.08 12.66 37.51
N LEU A 176 0.43 11.73 38.38
CA LEU A 176 -0.57 10.91 39.07
C LEU A 176 -1.36 11.75 40.10
N GLY A 177 -2.67 11.62 40.06
CA GLY A 177 -3.57 12.18 41.05
C GLY A 177 -3.99 13.63 40.81
N GLU A 178 -3.22 14.43 40.08
CA GLU A 178 -3.46 15.88 39.92
C GLU A 178 -4.75 16.18 39.14
N PHE A 179 -5.02 15.44 38.08
CA PHE A 179 -6.13 15.66 37.19
C PHE A 179 -7.29 14.67 37.31
N LEU A 180 -7.35 13.87 38.41
CA LEU A 180 -8.39 12.87 38.62
C LEU A 180 -9.81 13.44 38.47
N ASN A 181 -10.04 14.64 38.92
CA ASN A 181 -11.34 15.32 38.88
C ASN A 181 -11.44 16.32 37.72
N HIS A 182 -10.51 16.30 36.75
CA HIS A 182 -10.59 17.16 35.58
C HIS A 182 -11.88 16.87 34.80
N ASN A 183 -12.67 17.94 34.59
CA ASN A 183 -13.93 17.83 33.85
C ASN A 183 -13.71 18.21 32.38
N SER A 184 -13.54 17.21 31.54
CA SER A 184 -13.30 17.36 30.08
C SER A 184 -14.49 17.94 29.29
N ARG A 185 -15.60 18.25 29.96
CA ARG A 185 -16.74 19.01 29.35
C ARG A 185 -16.45 20.48 29.20
N TYR A 186 -15.40 21.00 29.84
CA TYR A 186 -15.01 22.38 29.78
C TYR A 186 -13.64 22.55 29.15
N PRO A 187 -13.40 23.70 28.49
CA PRO A 187 -12.07 23.99 27.95
C PRO A 187 -11.07 24.22 29.08
N CYS A 188 -9.80 24.04 28.74
CA CYS A 188 -8.69 24.46 29.59
C CYS A 188 -7.88 25.54 28.86
N TYR A 189 -7.15 26.35 29.62
CA TYR A 189 -6.39 27.49 29.11
C TYR A 189 -5.00 27.50 29.71
N VAL A 190 -4.03 27.98 28.95
CA VAL A 190 -2.69 28.28 29.45
C VAL A 190 -2.49 29.76 29.46
N VAL A 191 -2.14 30.33 30.62
CA VAL A 191 -1.73 31.71 30.77
C VAL A 191 -0.34 31.70 31.38
N GLU A 192 0.62 32.26 30.65
CA GLU A 192 2.04 32.18 30.99
C GLU A 192 2.50 30.71 31.15
N ASN A 193 2.82 30.28 32.38
CA ASN A 193 3.23 28.93 32.71
C ASN A 193 2.14 28.12 33.43
N ASN A 194 0.96 28.70 33.64
CA ASN A 194 -0.10 28.04 34.39
C ASN A 194 -1.17 27.49 33.46
N LEU A 195 -1.48 26.23 33.63
CA LEU A 195 -2.59 25.54 32.99
C LEU A 195 -3.80 25.62 33.88
N TYR A 196 -4.84 26.34 33.46
CA TYR A 196 -6.12 26.46 34.16
C TYR A 196 -7.12 25.45 33.62
N TYR A 197 -7.81 24.75 34.50
CA TYR A 197 -8.80 23.76 34.14
C TYR A 197 -9.95 23.67 35.15
N ILE A 198 -11.09 23.18 34.69
CA ILE A 198 -12.26 22.96 35.57
C ILE A 198 -12.13 21.55 36.21
N SER A 199 -12.26 21.55 37.54
CA SER A 199 -12.26 20.36 38.37
C SER A 199 -13.63 20.19 39.04
N GLY A 200 -14.06 18.91 39.18
CA GLY A 200 -15.31 18.52 39.79
C GLY A 200 -16.43 18.28 38.76
N PHE A 201 -17.45 17.51 39.19
CA PHE A 201 -18.61 17.19 38.35
C PHE A 201 -19.88 17.79 38.92
N ASP A 202 -20.08 17.76 40.25
CA ASP A 202 -21.24 18.35 40.93
C ASP A 202 -20.95 19.75 41.43
N LYS A 203 -19.77 19.96 42.00
CA LYS A 203 -19.29 21.26 42.42
C LYS A 203 -18.05 21.65 41.59
N LEU A 204 -18.26 22.57 40.66
CA LEU A 204 -17.21 23.01 39.75
C LEU A 204 -16.27 24.00 40.47
N SER A 205 -14.98 23.84 40.24
CA SER A 205 -13.93 24.76 40.70
C SER A 205 -12.86 24.93 39.62
N VAL A 206 -12.34 26.16 39.52
CA VAL A 206 -11.16 26.43 38.67
C VAL A 206 -9.93 26.03 39.46
N LYS A 207 -9.08 25.24 38.85
CA LYS A 207 -7.76 24.90 39.38
C LYS A 207 -6.67 25.31 38.41
N SER A 208 -5.45 25.44 38.91
CA SER A 208 -4.27 25.72 38.10
C SER A 208 -3.15 24.73 38.40
N TYR A 209 -2.35 24.43 37.37
CA TYR A 209 -1.15 23.61 37.46
C TYR A 209 0.01 24.34 36.79
N ASP A 210 1.12 24.52 37.53
CA ASP A 210 2.33 25.16 36.98
C ASP A 210 3.07 24.18 36.06
N LEU A 211 3.07 24.47 34.75
CA LEU A 211 3.72 23.67 33.73
C LEU A 211 5.25 23.65 33.82
N THR A 212 5.84 24.59 34.60
CA THR A 212 7.30 24.53 34.85
C THR A 212 7.68 23.30 35.66
N ASN A 213 6.78 22.75 36.46
CA ASN A 213 6.98 21.52 37.22
C ASN A 213 7.23 20.29 36.29
N LEU A 214 6.76 20.36 35.03
CA LEU A 214 7.07 19.32 34.06
C LEU A 214 8.54 19.18 33.71
N LYS A 215 9.37 20.16 34.07
CA LYS A 215 10.84 20.10 33.91
C LYS A 215 11.51 19.27 35.00
N SER A 216 10.81 18.98 36.12
CA SER A 216 11.36 18.19 37.22
C SER A 216 11.81 16.79 36.74
N THR A 217 12.90 16.31 37.32
CA THR A 217 13.42 14.96 37.10
C THR A 217 12.58 13.88 37.76
N GLU A 218 11.71 14.27 38.70
CA GLU A 218 10.79 13.35 39.43
C GLU A 218 9.62 12.90 38.57
N ILE A 219 9.29 13.66 37.51
CA ILE A 219 8.19 13.32 36.61
C ILE A 219 8.67 12.30 35.55
N GLN A 220 8.05 11.14 35.53
CA GLN A 220 8.28 10.15 34.49
C GLN A 220 7.82 10.68 33.13
N LYS A 221 8.70 10.65 32.15
CA LYS A 221 8.46 11.15 30.80
C LYS A 221 8.61 10.04 29.77
N ASN A 222 7.60 9.93 28.91
CA ASN A 222 7.68 9.12 27.69
C ASN A 222 7.77 10.06 26.49
N ARG A 223 8.76 9.86 25.62
CA ARG A 223 8.93 10.67 24.40
C ARG A 223 8.94 9.76 23.19
N TYR A 224 8.12 10.10 22.20
CA TYR A 224 8.03 9.34 20.95
C TYR A 224 7.60 10.26 19.78
N SER A 225 7.68 9.76 18.54
CA SER A 225 7.20 10.49 17.37
C SER A 225 5.67 10.50 17.31
N LEU A 226 5.09 11.64 16.95
CA LEU A 226 3.65 11.77 16.74
C LEU A 226 3.15 10.86 15.61
N ILE A 227 3.89 10.86 14.52
CA ILE A 227 3.55 10.12 13.30
C ILE A 227 4.39 8.84 13.26
N ASN A 228 3.73 7.71 13.07
CA ASN A 228 4.44 6.48 12.75
C ASN A 228 5.09 6.61 11.38
N ASN A 229 6.41 6.69 11.34
CA ASN A 229 7.20 6.69 10.10
C ASN A 229 7.21 5.28 9.47
N ALA A 230 6.01 4.71 9.25
CA ALA A 230 5.88 3.46 8.49
C ALA A 230 6.42 3.59 7.05
N ALA A 231 6.71 4.82 6.62
CA ALA A 231 7.30 5.11 5.31
C ALA A 231 8.78 4.73 5.21
N GLU A 232 9.55 4.75 6.32
CA GLU A 232 10.98 4.41 6.29
C GLU A 232 11.26 2.92 6.08
N SER A 233 10.30 2.05 6.41
CA SER A 233 10.45 0.61 6.18
C SER A 233 9.98 0.14 4.80
N LYS A 234 9.28 0.98 4.02
CA LYS A 234 8.79 0.61 2.68
C LYS A 234 9.91 0.29 1.67
N PRO A 235 10.97 1.10 1.54
CA PRO A 235 12.04 0.77 0.61
C PRO A 235 12.75 -0.54 0.99
N LEU A 236 13.00 -0.77 2.28
CA LEU A 236 13.64 -2.00 2.74
C LEU A 236 12.75 -3.23 2.50
N LYS A 237 11.42 -3.13 2.74
CA LYS A 237 10.47 -4.20 2.45
C LYS A 237 10.35 -4.49 0.96
N VAL A 238 10.33 -3.46 0.12
CA VAL A 238 10.27 -3.60 -1.34
C VAL A 238 11.56 -4.24 -1.86
N VAL A 239 12.73 -3.83 -1.36
CA VAL A 239 14.03 -4.44 -1.70
C VAL A 239 14.08 -5.89 -1.24
N LEU A 240 13.60 -6.21 -0.03
CA LEU A 240 13.56 -7.58 0.48
C LEU A 240 12.63 -8.47 -0.36
N ILE A 241 11.42 -7.99 -0.71
CA ILE A 241 10.47 -8.71 -1.58
C ILE A 241 11.09 -8.91 -2.98
N GLY A 242 11.75 -7.90 -3.53
CA GLY A 242 12.47 -7.99 -4.80
C GLY A 242 13.58 -9.04 -4.74
N PHE A 243 14.37 -9.08 -3.68
CA PHE A 243 15.43 -10.06 -3.49
C PHE A 243 14.88 -11.49 -3.33
N VAL A 244 13.83 -11.66 -2.53
CA VAL A 244 13.16 -12.97 -2.35
C VAL A 244 12.55 -13.46 -3.66
N SER A 245 11.92 -12.60 -4.46
CA SER A 245 11.35 -12.98 -5.76
C SER A 245 12.44 -13.34 -6.78
N LEU A 246 13.57 -12.65 -6.81
CA LEU A 246 14.73 -13.01 -7.64
C LEU A 246 15.36 -14.33 -7.23
N MET A 247 15.48 -14.59 -5.92
CA MET A 247 15.99 -15.86 -5.40
C MET A 247 15.04 -17.01 -5.72
N PHE A 248 13.72 -16.79 -5.59
CA PHE A 248 12.71 -17.78 -5.98
C PHE A 248 12.74 -18.08 -7.48
N PHE A 249 12.85 -17.04 -8.31
CA PHE A 249 13.00 -17.20 -9.76
C PHE A 249 14.28 -17.98 -10.11
N TRP A 250 15.40 -17.69 -9.44
CA TRP A 250 16.65 -18.43 -9.63
C TRP A 250 16.55 -19.90 -9.22
N ILE A 251 15.88 -20.21 -8.09
CA ILE A 251 15.62 -21.57 -7.64
C ILE A 251 14.72 -22.29 -8.65
N MET A 252 13.63 -21.68 -9.09
CA MET A 252 12.72 -22.25 -10.10
C MET A 252 13.45 -22.54 -11.42
N MET A 253 14.32 -21.64 -11.85
CA MET A 253 15.20 -21.83 -13.00
C MET A 253 16.14 -23.03 -12.81
N LYS A 254 16.75 -23.17 -11.64
CA LYS A 254 17.60 -24.33 -11.31
C LYS A 254 16.81 -25.63 -11.31
N LEU A 255 15.62 -25.64 -10.73
CA LEU A 255 14.74 -26.81 -10.73
C LEU A 255 14.27 -27.19 -12.14
N PHE A 256 13.94 -26.20 -12.96
CA PHE A 256 13.54 -26.42 -14.36
C PHE A 256 14.69 -27.05 -15.18
N VAL A 257 15.91 -26.49 -15.03
CA VAL A 257 17.13 -27.09 -15.66
C VAL A 257 17.37 -28.51 -15.18
N TYR A 258 17.17 -28.73 -13.85
CA TYR A 258 17.35 -30.05 -13.27
C TYR A 258 16.32 -31.07 -13.80
N GLN A 259 15.05 -30.67 -13.94
CA GLN A 259 13.99 -31.52 -14.50
C GLN A 259 14.22 -31.86 -15.97
N ASP A 260 14.72 -30.92 -16.78
CA ASP A 260 15.07 -31.19 -18.20
C ASP A 260 16.28 -32.11 -18.30
N HIS A 261 17.16 -32.13 -17.32
CA HIS A 261 18.26 -33.12 -17.24
C HIS A 261 17.77 -34.54 -16.93
N ILE A 262 16.69 -34.70 -16.21
CA ILE A 262 16.15 -36.02 -15.81
C ILE A 262 15.29 -36.64 -16.95
N LYS A 263 14.66 -35.83 -17.80
CA LYS A 263 13.64 -36.29 -18.76
C LYS A 263 14.15 -36.54 -20.19
N GLY A 264 15.46 -36.61 -20.41
CA GLY A 264 15.99 -36.94 -21.74
C GLY A 264 15.63 -35.93 -22.84
N LEU A 265 15.58 -34.63 -22.50
CA LEU A 265 15.31 -33.55 -23.46
C LEU A 265 16.38 -33.52 -24.54
N ILE A 266 15.98 -33.71 -25.79
CA ILE A 266 16.84 -33.60 -26.96
C ILE A 266 16.51 -32.27 -27.66
N LEU A 267 17.51 -31.39 -27.76
CA LEU A 267 17.40 -30.20 -28.57
C LEU A 267 17.80 -30.48 -30.00
N TYR A 268 17.14 -29.86 -30.98
CA TYR A 268 17.52 -29.97 -32.39
C TYR A 268 17.53 -28.63 -33.10
N ASP A 269 18.38 -28.47 -34.08
CA ASP A 269 18.42 -27.40 -35.04
C ASP A 269 18.65 -27.89 -36.47
N GLU A 270 18.99 -27.02 -37.39
CA GLU A 270 19.24 -27.38 -38.80
C GLU A 270 20.53 -28.17 -39.02
N SER A 271 21.40 -28.30 -38.04
CA SER A 271 22.67 -29.03 -38.12
C SER A 271 22.65 -30.38 -37.42
N GLY A 272 21.76 -30.58 -36.44
CA GLY A 272 21.72 -31.87 -35.73
C GLY A 272 20.92 -31.84 -34.41
N ILE A 273 21.23 -32.81 -33.56
CA ILE A 273 20.65 -32.99 -32.24
C ILE A 273 21.68 -32.78 -31.15
N TYR A 274 21.21 -32.26 -30.05
CA TYR A 274 22.02 -31.91 -28.86
C TYR A 274 21.42 -32.54 -27.62
N ASN A 275 22.25 -33.09 -26.78
CA ASN A 275 21.90 -33.46 -25.42
C ASN A 275 23.05 -33.05 -24.51
N ARG A 276 22.81 -32.12 -23.59
CA ARG A 276 23.84 -31.53 -22.72
C ARG A 276 24.99 -30.93 -23.56
N LYS A 277 26.20 -31.50 -23.44
CA LYS A 277 27.41 -31.10 -24.18
C LYS A 277 27.71 -31.94 -25.41
N LYS A 278 26.89 -32.95 -25.70
CA LYS A 278 27.09 -33.84 -26.84
C LYS A 278 26.29 -33.34 -28.04
N PHE A 279 26.88 -33.44 -29.21
CA PHE A 279 26.28 -33.09 -30.49
C PHE A 279 26.42 -34.25 -31.47
N VAL A 280 25.37 -34.46 -32.24
CA VAL A 280 25.39 -35.45 -33.36
C VAL A 280 24.76 -34.77 -34.56
N SER A 281 25.53 -34.73 -35.68
CA SER A 281 25.04 -34.15 -36.94
C SER A 281 24.00 -35.07 -37.58
N LEU A 282 22.99 -34.43 -38.18
CA LEU A 282 21.90 -35.10 -38.88
C LEU A 282 21.82 -34.65 -40.33
N SER A 283 21.34 -35.54 -41.19
CA SER A 283 20.96 -35.21 -42.56
C SER A 283 19.67 -34.42 -42.59
N ALA A 284 19.39 -33.70 -43.69
CA ALA A 284 18.16 -32.93 -43.86
C ALA A 284 16.89 -33.82 -43.69
N ALA A 285 16.91 -35.06 -44.17
CA ALA A 285 15.81 -36.02 -43.99
C ALA A 285 15.62 -36.40 -42.51
N GLU A 286 16.72 -36.64 -41.76
CA GLU A 286 16.67 -36.94 -40.33
C GLU A 286 16.12 -35.76 -39.51
N ILE A 287 16.49 -34.53 -39.86
CA ILE A 287 15.97 -33.31 -39.21
C ILE A 287 14.47 -33.14 -39.47
N LYS A 288 14.01 -33.28 -40.73
CA LYS A 288 12.58 -33.23 -41.06
C LYS A 288 11.77 -34.28 -40.27
N PHE A 289 12.31 -35.49 -40.13
CA PHE A 289 11.62 -36.52 -39.36
C PHE A 289 11.56 -36.18 -37.86
N ILE A 290 12.61 -35.67 -37.27
CA ILE A 290 12.61 -35.18 -35.88
C ILE A 290 11.63 -34.03 -35.69
N GLN A 291 11.53 -33.08 -36.62
CA GLN A 291 10.54 -32.02 -36.62
C GLN A 291 9.12 -32.58 -36.61
N LEU A 292 8.83 -33.59 -37.40
CA LEU A 292 7.52 -34.28 -37.37
C LEU A 292 7.26 -34.95 -36.02
N LEU A 293 8.27 -35.68 -35.48
CA LEU A 293 8.16 -36.34 -34.17
C LEU A 293 7.99 -35.34 -33.01
N SER A 294 8.52 -34.13 -33.14
CA SER A 294 8.36 -33.08 -32.15
C SER A 294 7.01 -32.37 -32.21
N SER A 295 6.39 -32.28 -33.37
CA SER A 295 5.14 -31.58 -33.63
C SER A 295 3.90 -32.46 -33.59
N LYS A 296 4.05 -33.78 -33.77
CA LYS A 296 2.94 -34.75 -33.83
C LYS A 296 3.12 -35.88 -32.84
N PRO A 297 2.07 -36.29 -32.14
CA PRO A 297 2.13 -37.41 -31.19
C PRO A 297 2.35 -38.79 -31.87
N PHE A 298 2.17 -38.83 -33.19
CA PHE A 298 2.34 -40.02 -34.03
C PHE A 298 2.71 -39.61 -35.44
N VAL A 299 3.74 -40.22 -36.02
CA VAL A 299 4.17 -40.04 -37.41
C VAL A 299 3.98 -41.33 -38.16
N SER A 300 3.09 -41.36 -39.16
CA SER A 300 2.82 -42.56 -39.93
C SER A 300 4.00 -42.96 -40.82
N ALA A 301 4.09 -44.25 -41.14
CA ALA A 301 5.08 -44.74 -42.08
C ALA A 301 4.97 -44.11 -43.49
N SER A 302 3.75 -43.68 -43.89
CA SER A 302 3.54 -42.93 -45.14
C SER A 302 4.19 -41.58 -45.13
N MET A 303 4.07 -40.80 -44.00
CA MET A 303 4.73 -39.50 -43.86
C MET A 303 6.26 -39.63 -43.90
N LEU A 304 6.82 -40.69 -43.32
CA LEU A 304 8.26 -40.92 -43.40
C LEU A 304 8.68 -41.32 -44.83
N ASN A 305 7.85 -42.08 -45.53
CA ASN A 305 8.11 -42.43 -46.93
C ASN A 305 8.13 -41.16 -47.84
N GLU A 306 7.29 -40.18 -47.58
CA GLU A 306 7.30 -38.87 -48.30
C GLU A 306 8.64 -38.14 -48.12
N ILE A 307 9.24 -38.19 -46.93
CA ILE A 307 10.54 -37.57 -46.64
C ILE A 307 11.67 -38.32 -47.39
N LEU A 308 11.55 -39.62 -47.54
CA LEU A 308 12.57 -40.46 -48.15
C LEU A 308 12.44 -40.62 -49.68
N SER A 309 11.26 -40.32 -50.25
CA SER A 309 10.95 -40.49 -51.67
C SER A 309 11.33 -39.29 -52.53
N GLU A 310 12.62 -39.07 -52.77
CA GLU A 310 13.06 -38.17 -53.86
C GLU A 310 12.94 -38.82 -55.25
N LYS A 311 12.74 -40.13 -55.34
CA LYS A 311 12.61 -40.91 -56.58
C LYS A 311 11.48 -41.93 -56.44
N LYS A 312 10.89 -42.40 -57.59
CA LYS A 312 9.86 -43.43 -57.62
C LYS A 312 10.53 -44.81 -57.28
N TYR A 313 10.48 -45.24 -56.04
CA TYR A 313 10.93 -46.54 -55.57
C TYR A 313 9.73 -47.49 -55.46
N SER A 314 10.04 -48.83 -55.56
CA SER A 314 9.05 -49.88 -55.27
C SER A 314 8.69 -49.88 -53.79
N LYS A 315 7.47 -50.37 -53.42
CA LYS A 315 7.02 -50.43 -52.02
C LYS A 315 7.94 -51.22 -51.09
N SER A 316 8.52 -52.30 -51.60
CA SER A 316 9.47 -53.14 -50.84
C SER A 316 10.79 -52.44 -50.58
N HIS A 317 11.31 -51.70 -51.54
CA HIS A 317 12.54 -50.94 -51.40
C HIS A 317 12.37 -49.73 -50.46
N LEU A 318 11.21 -49.03 -50.47
CA LEU A 318 10.90 -48.00 -49.55
C LEU A 318 10.78 -48.49 -48.10
N THR A 319 10.28 -49.70 -47.88
CA THR A 319 10.23 -50.31 -46.55
C THR A 319 11.64 -50.57 -46.01
N GLU A 320 12.51 -51.14 -46.82
CA GLU A 320 13.89 -51.40 -46.41
C GLU A 320 14.68 -50.12 -46.15
N LEU A 321 14.53 -49.09 -47.00
CA LEU A 321 15.14 -47.78 -46.79
C LEU A 321 14.66 -47.12 -45.48
N ARG A 322 13.36 -47.17 -45.23
CA ARG A 322 12.76 -46.66 -44.01
C ARG A 322 13.32 -47.34 -42.76
N ASP A 323 13.39 -48.68 -42.76
CA ASP A 323 13.86 -49.45 -41.62
C ASP A 323 15.33 -49.15 -41.33
N LYS A 324 16.19 -49.14 -42.40
CA LYS A 324 17.58 -48.70 -42.27
C LYS A 324 17.74 -47.27 -41.76
N PHE A 325 16.90 -46.32 -42.25
CA PHE A 325 16.91 -44.94 -41.83
C PHE A 325 16.55 -44.81 -40.36
N VAL A 326 15.47 -45.43 -39.90
CA VAL A 326 15.01 -45.37 -38.51
C VAL A 326 16.05 -46.03 -37.59
N LEU A 327 16.62 -47.16 -37.97
CA LEU A 327 17.67 -47.82 -37.19
C LEU A 327 18.89 -46.91 -37.01
N LYS A 328 19.37 -46.30 -38.10
CA LYS A 328 20.50 -45.35 -38.04
C LYS A 328 20.22 -44.16 -37.13
N LEU A 329 19.01 -43.59 -37.21
CA LEU A 329 18.62 -42.45 -36.34
C LEU A 329 18.49 -42.87 -34.88
N LYS A 330 17.92 -44.07 -34.60
CA LYS A 330 17.89 -44.66 -33.25
C LYS A 330 19.29 -44.75 -32.65
N THR A 331 20.23 -45.34 -33.38
CA THR A 331 21.64 -45.48 -32.92
C THR A 331 22.28 -44.11 -32.64
N LYS A 332 21.98 -43.09 -33.44
CA LYS A 332 22.46 -41.73 -33.22
C LYS A 332 21.90 -41.13 -31.91
N ILE A 333 20.62 -41.35 -31.66
CA ILE A 333 19.94 -40.87 -30.43
C ILE A 333 20.44 -41.65 -29.21
N GLU A 334 20.59 -42.94 -29.28
CA GLU A 334 21.14 -43.80 -28.22
C GLU A 334 22.58 -43.37 -27.84
N ASN A 335 23.42 -43.10 -28.83
CA ASN A 335 24.78 -42.60 -28.58
C ASN A 335 24.80 -41.22 -27.94
N LEU A 336 23.79 -40.38 -28.21
CA LEU A 336 23.67 -39.04 -27.66
C LEU A 336 23.13 -39.08 -26.22
N THR A 337 22.09 -39.87 -25.95
CA THR A 337 21.34 -39.85 -24.68
C THR A 337 21.79 -40.94 -23.71
N GLY A 338 22.33 -42.05 -24.21
CA GLY A 338 22.59 -43.26 -23.44
C GLY A 338 21.33 -44.09 -23.17
N GLU A 339 20.17 -43.69 -23.66
CA GLU A 339 18.88 -44.38 -23.46
C GLU A 339 18.52 -45.20 -24.68
N LYS A 340 18.18 -46.49 -24.50
CA LYS A 340 17.64 -47.34 -25.53
C LYS A 340 16.21 -46.96 -25.88
N ASN A 341 15.86 -47.02 -27.19
CA ASN A 341 14.50 -46.77 -27.71
C ASN A 341 14.02 -45.28 -27.65
N GLY A 342 14.87 -44.33 -27.98
CA GLY A 342 14.46 -42.91 -28.16
C GLY A 342 13.35 -42.69 -29.19
N ILE A 343 13.24 -43.60 -30.19
CA ILE A 343 12.13 -43.68 -31.16
C ILE A 343 11.66 -45.14 -31.22
N TYR A 344 10.35 -45.34 -31.12
CA TYR A 344 9.78 -46.69 -31.22
C TYR A 344 8.65 -46.76 -32.24
N GLU A 345 8.52 -47.96 -32.86
CA GLU A 345 7.46 -48.27 -33.80
C GLU A 345 6.17 -48.58 -33.02
N THR A 346 5.05 -48.07 -33.50
CA THR A 346 3.75 -48.32 -32.90
C THR A 346 2.65 -48.31 -33.97
N LYS A 347 1.45 -48.76 -33.61
CA LYS A 347 0.27 -48.67 -34.46
C LYS A 347 -0.55 -47.45 -34.08
N HIS A 348 -1.30 -46.88 -35.05
CA HIS A 348 -2.23 -45.79 -34.78
C HIS A 348 -3.30 -46.22 -33.77
N MET A 349 -3.73 -45.33 -32.90
CA MET A 349 -4.71 -45.67 -31.86
C MET A 349 -6.07 -46.07 -32.43
N ASP A 350 -6.54 -45.36 -33.45
CA ASP A 350 -7.87 -45.55 -34.04
C ASP A 350 -7.87 -46.54 -35.23
N ASP A 351 -6.72 -46.75 -35.91
CA ASP A 351 -6.59 -47.73 -36.96
C ASP A 351 -5.28 -48.54 -36.82
N LYS A 352 -5.40 -49.73 -36.25
CA LYS A 352 -4.27 -50.64 -35.98
C LYS A 352 -3.54 -51.15 -37.21
N ARG A 353 -4.06 -50.88 -38.41
CA ARG A 353 -3.40 -51.24 -39.68
C ARG A 353 -2.32 -50.22 -40.06
N ILE A 354 -2.44 -48.99 -39.52
CA ILE A 354 -1.48 -47.92 -39.78
C ILE A 354 -0.31 -48.06 -38.79
N LYS A 355 0.86 -48.37 -39.33
CA LYS A 355 2.13 -48.37 -38.58
C LYS A 355 2.76 -46.99 -38.62
N GLY A 356 3.49 -46.63 -37.59
CA GLY A 356 4.21 -45.37 -37.49
C GLY A 356 5.15 -45.32 -36.30
N TYR A 357 5.60 -44.13 -35.97
CA TYR A 357 6.66 -43.89 -35.00
C TYR A 357 6.23 -42.86 -33.95
N LYS A 358 6.69 -43.07 -32.75
CA LYS A 358 6.60 -42.12 -31.64
C LYS A 358 7.96 -41.90 -31.02
N ALA A 359 8.17 -40.74 -30.46
CA ALA A 359 9.33 -40.44 -29.64
C ALA A 359 9.11 -40.86 -28.18
N ASN A 360 10.11 -41.45 -27.55
CA ASN A 360 10.17 -41.75 -26.14
C ASN A 360 10.99 -40.64 -25.43
N GLY A 361 10.57 -39.40 -25.56
CA GLY A 361 11.24 -38.24 -25.04
C GLY A 361 10.78 -36.98 -25.77
N SER A 362 11.09 -35.80 -25.25
CA SER A 362 10.70 -34.56 -25.90
C SER A 362 11.83 -34.00 -26.76
N PHE A 363 11.55 -33.86 -28.05
CA PHE A 363 12.40 -33.11 -28.97
C PHE A 363 11.95 -31.64 -28.94
N LYS A 364 12.85 -30.69 -28.68
CA LYS A 364 12.58 -29.28 -28.76
C LYS A 364 13.53 -28.58 -29.71
N ARG A 365 13.02 -27.63 -30.51
CA ARG A 365 13.86 -26.83 -31.39
C ARG A 365 14.75 -25.92 -30.55
N LYS A 366 16.04 -25.91 -30.88
CA LYS A 366 17.04 -25.03 -30.26
C LYS A 366 16.75 -23.58 -30.68
N THR A 367 16.40 -22.70 -29.73
CA THR A 367 16.20 -21.27 -29.98
C THR A 367 17.34 -20.50 -29.35
N SER A 368 17.62 -19.28 -29.85
CA SER A 368 18.67 -18.41 -29.29
C SER A 368 18.50 -18.13 -27.78
N PHE A 369 17.26 -18.06 -27.32
CA PHE A 369 16.92 -17.91 -25.91
C PHE A 369 17.37 -19.10 -25.07
N ILE A 370 17.15 -20.34 -25.56
CA ILE A 370 17.56 -21.58 -24.89
C ILE A 370 19.07 -21.67 -24.82
N THR A 371 19.79 -21.30 -25.89
CA THR A 371 21.26 -21.35 -25.91
C THR A 371 21.91 -20.39 -24.94
N HIS A 372 21.33 -19.20 -24.75
CA HIS A 372 21.82 -18.21 -23.77
C HIS A 372 21.58 -18.67 -22.32
N LEU A 373 20.42 -19.24 -22.03
CA LEU A 373 20.06 -19.72 -20.69
C LEU A 373 20.89 -20.90 -20.21
N PHE A 374 21.28 -21.80 -21.13
CA PHE A 374 21.93 -23.05 -20.75
C PHE A 374 23.42 -23.10 -21.09
N LYS A 375 24.03 -22.02 -21.61
CA LYS A 375 25.43 -22.00 -22.07
C LYS A 375 25.77 -23.23 -22.94
N ILE A 376 24.86 -23.65 -23.79
CA ILE A 376 25.10 -24.71 -24.77
C ILE A 376 25.87 -24.04 -25.92
N LYS A 377 27.19 -24.26 -25.95
CA LYS A 377 28.04 -23.86 -27.09
C LYS A 377 27.78 -24.76 -28.27
#